data_81b4f8ce8a0c64a13902b95c71522519
#
_entry.id   81b4f8ce8a0c64a13902b95c71522519
#
_cell.length_a   1.000
_cell.length_b   1.000
_cell.length_c   1.000
_cell.angle_alpha   90.00
_cell.angle_beta   90.00
_cell.angle_gamma   90.00
#
_symmetry.space_group_name_H-M   'P 1'
#
loop_
_entity.id
_entity.type
_entity.pdbx_description
1 polymer ?
#
loop_
_entity_poly.entity_id
_entity_poly.type
_entity_poly.pdbx_seq_one_letter_code
_entity_poly.pdbx_strand_id
1 'polypeptide(L)'
;MSFKYINPGYAEFLDVAGGTTIADTVKSKTGVMFYQPIDRTGLVLAETPAELYGKFDLYIPHDRNDFSIKIAMLETNGYALDGMGFAKRDNVMYFMRYYGGNSSGGKDAYLSEPEILNLKLDAINTIMFHVKTGTDGYVQIYANGQSVEKFDYDIKFGKSKTLVVYADDAGGAISNLILSDTEIDPKEQVVILPVVATETTMVAGEDGEYIADTDGQLILQTIDTESIIRDYGADTFIKGIAVIGNPACRTAEGLSNLTAIQYDGAVLTEYGTKTAPQRTPGVVADGHALSLKISEIADYKFGWKAGAS
;
A
#
# COMPACT_ATOMS: atom_id res chain seq x y z
N MET A 1 16.07 -11.67 -2.54
CA MET A 1 15.00 -11.65 -1.52
C MET A 1 13.73 -11.22 -2.22
N SER A 2 12.65 -11.94 -2.00
CA SER A 2 11.35 -11.47 -2.51
C SER A 2 10.77 -10.44 -1.54
N PHE A 3 10.16 -9.40 -2.07
CA PHE A 3 9.44 -8.43 -1.26
C PHE A 3 7.93 -8.49 -1.56
N LYS A 4 7.15 -8.12 -0.58
CA LYS A 4 5.74 -7.86 -0.75
C LYS A 4 5.33 -6.68 0.10
N TYR A 5 4.72 -5.69 -0.52
CA TYR A 5 4.16 -4.53 0.13
C TYR A 5 2.63 -4.60 0.05
N ILE A 6 1.98 -4.33 1.16
CA ILE A 6 0.53 -4.33 1.25
C ILE A 6 0.05 -3.03 1.91
N ASN A 7 -1.01 -2.46 1.36
CA ASN A 7 -1.63 -1.26 1.90
C ASN A 7 -3.16 -1.35 1.74
N PRO A 8 -3.91 -1.41 2.83
CA PRO A 8 -5.37 -1.50 2.75
C PRO A 8 -6.05 -0.24 2.19
N GLY A 9 -5.40 0.92 2.22
CA GLY A 9 -5.94 2.18 1.76
C GLY A 9 -5.55 3.37 2.63
N TYR A 10 -4.48 3.26 3.40
CA TYR A 10 -3.95 4.33 4.23
C TYR A 10 -2.83 5.08 3.52
N ALA A 11 -2.94 6.40 3.42
CA ALA A 11 -1.90 7.24 2.84
C ALA A 11 -0.58 7.14 3.63
N GLU A 12 -0.68 6.96 4.93
CA GLU A 12 0.43 6.89 5.88
C GLU A 12 1.36 5.68 5.65
N PHE A 13 0.88 4.62 4.99
CA PHE A 13 1.72 3.49 4.59
C PHE A 13 2.75 3.84 3.50
N LEU A 14 2.59 4.95 2.83
CA LEU A 14 3.47 5.36 1.74
C LEU A 14 4.68 6.18 2.20
N ASP A 15 4.83 6.42 3.51
CA ASP A 15 5.84 7.31 4.09
C ASP A 15 5.87 8.70 3.40
N VAL A 16 4.69 9.21 3.05
CA VAL A 16 4.53 10.38 2.18
C VAL A 16 3.86 11.51 2.94
N ALA A 17 4.47 12.67 2.90
CA ALA A 17 3.79 13.89 3.32
C ALA A 17 2.72 14.27 2.27
N GLY A 18 1.46 14.39 2.68
CA GLY A 18 0.41 14.98 1.86
C GLY A 18 -0.68 14.06 1.32
N GLY A 19 -0.63 12.77 1.60
CA GLY A 19 -1.76 11.88 1.29
C GLY A 19 -2.91 12.05 2.29
N THR A 20 -4.13 11.78 1.86
CA THR A 20 -5.32 11.82 2.72
C THR A 20 -6.01 10.46 2.73
N THR A 21 -6.17 9.89 3.91
CA THR A 21 -6.97 8.69 4.12
C THR A 21 -8.43 9.05 4.28
N ILE A 22 -9.29 8.38 3.54
CA ILE A 22 -10.74 8.54 3.60
C ILE A 22 -11.35 7.24 4.14
N ALA A 23 -12.16 7.35 5.19
CA ALA A 23 -13.01 6.23 5.61
C ALA A 23 -14.14 6.05 4.59
N ASP A 24 -14.22 4.89 3.96
CA ASP A 24 -15.25 4.60 2.96
C ASP A 24 -15.58 3.11 2.92
N THR A 25 -16.47 2.69 3.81
CA THR A 25 -16.93 1.30 3.91
C THR A 25 -17.85 0.87 2.76
N VAL A 26 -18.39 1.82 2.01
CA VAL A 26 -19.35 1.54 0.91
C VAL A 26 -18.60 1.15 -0.38
N LYS A 27 -17.46 1.78 -0.64
CA LYS A 27 -16.70 1.62 -1.87
C LYS A 27 -15.51 0.69 -1.70
N SER A 28 -14.85 0.70 -0.55
CA SER A 28 -13.67 -0.09 -0.27
C SER A 28 -13.98 -1.34 0.55
N LYS A 29 -13.43 -2.49 0.14
CA LYS A 29 -13.51 -3.74 0.93
C LYS A 29 -12.75 -3.66 2.25
N THR A 30 -11.76 -2.80 2.34
CA THR A 30 -10.93 -2.59 3.53
C THR A 30 -11.48 -1.50 4.45
N GLY A 31 -12.54 -0.81 4.04
CA GLY A 31 -13.15 0.29 4.79
C GLY A 31 -12.39 1.62 4.68
N VAL A 32 -11.27 1.66 3.98
CA VAL A 32 -10.44 2.85 3.82
C VAL A 32 -9.93 2.97 2.39
N MET A 33 -9.78 4.21 1.94
CA MET A 33 -9.16 4.56 0.66
C MET A 33 -8.25 5.75 0.86
N PHE A 34 -7.28 5.94 -0.01
CA PHE A 34 -6.48 7.15 0.00
C PHE A 34 -6.44 7.80 -1.39
N TYR A 35 -6.31 9.10 -1.39
CA TYR A 35 -5.86 9.89 -2.53
C TYR A 35 -4.63 10.68 -2.11
N GLN A 36 -3.81 11.02 -3.07
CA GLN A 36 -2.59 11.77 -2.83
C GLN A 36 -2.52 12.96 -3.79
N PRO A 37 -2.43 14.17 -3.28
CA PRO A 37 -2.13 15.33 -4.11
C PRO A 37 -0.73 15.21 -4.70
N ILE A 38 -0.49 15.88 -5.80
CA ILE A 38 0.63 15.77 -6.74
C ILE A 38 2.02 16.03 -6.11
N ASP A 39 2.23 15.81 -4.85
CA ASP A 39 3.56 15.92 -4.28
C ASP A 39 4.34 14.61 -4.40
N ARG A 40 5.48 14.70 -5.03
CA ARG A 40 6.32 13.68 -5.70
C ARG A 40 6.99 12.66 -4.78
N THR A 41 6.37 12.29 -3.71
CA THR A 41 6.91 11.34 -2.76
C THR A 41 6.16 10.01 -2.87
N GLY A 42 6.82 8.92 -2.70
CA GLY A 42 6.26 7.60 -2.88
C GLY A 42 6.97 6.55 -2.04
N LEU A 43 6.54 5.32 -2.20
CA LEU A 43 7.16 4.18 -1.54
C LEU A 43 8.61 4.04 -2.00
N VAL A 44 9.54 4.04 -1.05
CA VAL A 44 10.96 3.77 -1.31
C VAL A 44 11.19 2.27 -1.24
N LEU A 45 11.57 1.68 -2.36
CA LEU A 45 11.95 0.28 -2.44
C LEU A 45 13.41 0.10 -1.99
N ALA A 46 13.70 -0.97 -1.29
CA ALA A 46 15.07 -1.29 -0.86
C ALA A 46 16.00 -1.50 -2.06
N GLU A 47 15.47 -2.11 -3.11
CA GLU A 47 16.18 -2.38 -4.38
C GLU A 47 15.24 -2.09 -5.56
N THR A 48 15.79 -1.76 -6.71
CA THR A 48 15.02 -1.67 -7.94
C THR A 48 14.76 -3.09 -8.45
N PRO A 49 13.51 -3.57 -8.49
CA PRO A 49 13.22 -4.92 -8.96
C PRO A 49 13.40 -5.02 -10.48
N ALA A 50 13.86 -6.18 -10.95
CA ALA A 50 13.88 -6.49 -12.37
C ALA A 50 12.45 -6.65 -12.94
N GLU A 51 11.56 -7.13 -12.10
CA GLU A 51 10.13 -7.25 -12.38
C GLU A 51 9.33 -6.73 -11.20
N LEU A 52 8.27 -5.99 -11.47
CA LEU A 52 7.35 -5.45 -10.47
C LEU A 52 5.92 -5.81 -10.84
N TYR A 53 5.25 -6.46 -9.94
CA TYR A 53 3.83 -6.75 -10.01
C TYR A 53 3.08 -5.86 -9.05
N GLY A 54 1.92 -5.37 -9.49
CA GLY A 54 1.06 -4.56 -8.65
C GLY A 54 -0.41 -4.88 -8.87
N LYS A 55 -1.17 -4.70 -7.81
CA LYS A 55 -2.62 -4.79 -7.81
C LYS A 55 -3.18 -3.74 -6.87
N PHE A 56 -4.26 -3.06 -7.29
CA PHE A 56 -4.99 -2.15 -6.43
C PHE A 56 -6.43 -1.99 -6.90
N ASP A 57 -7.27 -1.55 -6.00
CA ASP A 57 -8.63 -1.15 -6.30
C ASP A 57 -8.67 0.36 -6.48
N LEU A 58 -9.33 0.80 -7.55
CA LEU A 58 -9.43 2.17 -7.98
C LEU A 58 -10.90 2.59 -8.02
N TYR A 59 -11.25 3.65 -7.30
CA TYR A 59 -12.52 4.31 -7.41
C TYR A 59 -12.39 5.59 -8.23
N ILE A 60 -13.29 5.77 -9.21
CA ILE A 60 -13.30 6.90 -10.13
C ILE A 60 -14.68 7.54 -10.08
N PRO A 61 -14.82 8.75 -9.51
CA PRO A 61 -16.12 9.46 -9.49
C PRO A 61 -16.45 10.03 -10.87
N HIS A 62 -17.74 10.00 -11.24
CA HIS A 62 -18.20 10.54 -12.53
C HIS A 62 -18.20 12.06 -12.58
N ASP A 63 -18.49 12.70 -11.43
CA ASP A 63 -18.68 14.14 -11.29
C ASP A 63 -17.38 14.96 -11.24
N ARG A 64 -16.25 14.30 -11.33
CA ARG A 64 -14.95 14.98 -11.34
C ARG A 64 -14.51 15.32 -12.74
N ASN A 65 -13.83 16.46 -12.82
CA ASN A 65 -13.18 16.93 -14.04
C ASN A 65 -12.11 15.92 -14.54
N ASP A 66 -11.53 16.23 -15.67
CA ASP A 66 -10.40 15.47 -16.20
C ASP A 66 -9.28 15.35 -15.16
N PHE A 67 -8.77 14.14 -14.98
CA PHE A 67 -7.73 13.82 -14.01
C PHE A 67 -6.76 12.75 -14.51
N SER A 68 -5.70 12.53 -13.76
CA SER A 68 -4.78 11.44 -14.04
C SER A 68 -4.41 10.68 -12.76
N ILE A 69 -4.27 9.36 -12.89
CA ILE A 69 -3.75 8.48 -11.86
C ILE A 69 -2.44 7.92 -12.39
N LYS A 70 -1.38 8.07 -11.61
CA LYS A 70 -0.03 7.76 -12.05
C LYS A 70 0.55 6.61 -11.23
N ILE A 71 1.20 5.70 -11.92
CA ILE A 71 2.07 4.69 -11.35
C ILE A 71 3.42 4.91 -11.99
N ALA A 72 4.34 5.53 -11.27
CA ALA A 72 5.57 6.04 -11.85
C ALA A 72 6.76 5.74 -10.96
N MET A 73 7.93 5.55 -11.58
CA MET A 73 9.21 5.56 -10.89
C MET A 73 9.84 6.94 -11.03
N LEU A 74 10.38 7.47 -9.93
CA LEU A 74 11.08 8.74 -9.92
C LEU A 74 12.59 8.52 -10.08
N GLU A 75 13.24 9.31 -10.90
CA GLU A 75 14.71 9.43 -10.84
C GLU A 75 15.16 10.20 -9.59
N THR A 76 16.38 9.92 -9.15
CA THR A 76 16.98 10.43 -7.90
C THR A 76 17.06 11.96 -7.79
N ASN A 77 16.90 12.66 -8.88
CA ASN A 77 16.88 14.14 -8.92
C ASN A 77 15.46 14.74 -8.92
N GLY A 78 14.42 13.89 -8.83
CA GLY A 78 13.03 14.32 -8.74
C GLY A 78 12.43 14.91 -10.01
N TYR A 79 13.13 14.86 -11.15
CA TYR A 79 12.69 15.56 -12.37
C TYR A 79 12.26 14.65 -13.52
N ALA A 80 12.63 13.39 -13.51
CA ALA A 80 12.26 12.47 -14.57
C ALA A 80 11.34 11.40 -14.02
N LEU A 81 10.12 11.38 -14.50
CA LEU A 81 9.15 10.32 -14.26
C LEU A 81 9.13 9.43 -15.49
N ASP A 82 9.53 8.18 -15.30
CA ASP A 82 9.22 7.12 -16.25
C ASP A 82 8.16 6.25 -15.62
N GLY A 83 7.04 6.05 -16.30
CA GLY A 83 5.95 5.30 -15.71
C GLY A 83 4.71 5.21 -16.57
N MET A 84 3.66 4.76 -15.91
CA MET A 84 2.35 4.56 -16.53
C MET A 84 1.26 5.15 -15.65
N GLY A 85 0.06 5.24 -16.20
CA GLY A 85 -1.09 5.71 -15.44
C GLY A 85 -2.38 5.62 -16.23
N PHE A 86 -3.38 6.24 -15.67
CA PHE A 86 -4.71 6.36 -16.28
C PHE A 86 -5.11 7.82 -16.30
N ALA A 87 -5.77 8.25 -17.37
CA ALA A 87 -6.35 9.58 -17.46
C ALA A 87 -7.84 9.47 -17.75
N LYS A 88 -8.64 10.34 -17.15
CA LYS A 88 -10.02 10.60 -17.54
C LYS A 88 -10.06 11.90 -18.33
N ARG A 89 -10.67 11.85 -19.52
CA ARG A 89 -10.98 13.03 -20.32
C ARG A 89 -12.35 12.85 -20.93
N ASP A 90 -13.22 13.84 -20.80
CA ASP A 90 -14.60 13.80 -21.34
C ASP A 90 -15.36 12.51 -20.93
N ASN A 91 -15.23 12.06 -19.69
CA ASN A 91 -15.78 10.80 -19.18
C ASN A 91 -15.24 9.51 -19.83
N VAL A 92 -14.17 9.60 -20.57
CA VAL A 92 -13.46 8.45 -21.17
C VAL A 92 -12.18 8.20 -20.41
N MET A 93 -11.87 6.94 -20.16
CA MET A 93 -10.63 6.52 -19.52
C MET A 93 -9.60 6.11 -20.54
N TYR A 94 -8.41 6.60 -20.40
CA TYR A 94 -7.25 6.31 -21.22
C TYR A 94 -6.14 5.71 -20.38
N PHE A 95 -5.39 4.80 -20.96
CA PHE A 95 -4.08 4.45 -20.45
C PHE A 95 -3.05 5.51 -20.87
N MET A 96 -2.16 5.85 -19.96
CA MET A 96 -1.12 6.85 -20.19
C MET A 96 0.26 6.27 -19.96
N ARG A 97 1.18 6.64 -20.80
CA ARG A 97 2.60 6.43 -20.61
C ARG A 97 3.28 7.77 -20.33
N TYR A 98 4.11 7.79 -19.31
CA TYR A 98 4.95 8.94 -19.00
C TYR A 98 6.36 8.74 -19.50
N TYR A 99 6.93 9.79 -20.09
CA TYR A 99 8.35 9.87 -20.39
C TYR A 99 9.01 10.90 -19.48
N GLY A 100 10.24 10.60 -19.05
CA GLY A 100 11.08 11.54 -18.33
C GLY A 100 11.13 12.89 -19.06
N GLY A 101 10.53 13.92 -18.46
CA GLY A 101 10.50 15.25 -18.98
C GLY A 101 11.50 16.13 -18.24
N ASN A 102 12.23 16.95 -18.96
CA ASN A 102 12.96 18.07 -18.40
C ASN A 102 11.99 19.00 -17.66
N SER A 103 12.51 19.74 -16.68
CA SER A 103 11.87 20.64 -15.71
C SER A 103 10.84 21.66 -16.22
N SER A 104 10.40 21.60 -17.45
CA SER A 104 9.47 22.56 -18.09
C SER A 104 8.20 21.93 -18.67
N GLY A 105 7.80 20.78 -18.22
CA GLY A 105 6.55 20.15 -18.60
C GLY A 105 6.76 18.73 -19.10
N GLY A 106 6.49 17.77 -18.25
CA GLY A 106 6.33 16.39 -18.67
C GLY A 106 5.30 16.34 -19.78
N LYS A 107 5.69 15.90 -20.96
CA LYS A 107 4.71 15.65 -22.01
C LYS A 107 4.02 14.37 -21.65
N ASP A 108 2.74 14.47 -21.37
CA ASP A 108 1.83 13.32 -21.38
C ASP A 108 1.91 12.71 -22.77
N ALA A 109 2.71 11.68 -22.92
CA ALA A 109 2.96 11.11 -24.22
C ALA A 109 2.16 9.82 -24.32
N TYR A 110 1.13 9.84 -25.05
CA TYR A 110 0.26 8.76 -25.50
C TYR A 110 -0.83 8.31 -24.54
N LEU A 111 -2.01 8.58 -25.03
CA LEU A 111 -3.25 7.98 -24.60
C LEU A 111 -3.47 6.75 -25.52
N SER A 112 -3.78 5.61 -24.94
CA SER A 112 -4.25 4.43 -25.67
C SER A 112 -5.60 4.72 -26.33
N GLU A 113 -6.03 3.85 -27.23
CA GLU A 113 -7.42 3.85 -27.68
C GLU A 113 -8.36 3.68 -26.48
N PRO A 114 -9.40 4.52 -26.33
CA PRO A 114 -10.22 4.59 -25.11
C PRO A 114 -11.04 3.32 -24.83
N GLU A 115 -11.32 2.54 -25.83
CA GLU A 115 -12.20 1.37 -25.76
C GLU A 115 -11.61 0.19 -24.97
N ILE A 116 -10.33 0.27 -24.62
CA ILE A 116 -9.56 -0.86 -24.11
C ILE A 116 -9.75 -1.07 -22.62
N LEU A 117 -10.09 -0.04 -21.83
CA LEU A 117 -9.95 -0.13 -20.38
C LEU A 117 -11.17 -0.65 -19.62
N ASN A 118 -12.35 -0.67 -20.21
CA ASN A 118 -13.60 -1.11 -19.56
C ASN A 118 -13.73 -0.69 -18.08
N LEU A 119 -13.25 0.51 -17.74
CA LEU A 119 -13.32 1.08 -16.40
C LEU A 119 -14.68 1.70 -16.16
N LYS A 120 -15.23 1.44 -14.99
CA LYS A 120 -16.56 1.93 -14.59
C LYS A 120 -16.41 3.16 -13.71
N LEU A 121 -17.17 4.20 -14.00
CA LEU A 121 -17.32 5.36 -13.11
C LEU A 121 -18.22 4.99 -11.94
N ASP A 122 -18.01 5.64 -10.79
CA ASP A 122 -18.74 5.42 -9.52
C ASP A 122 -18.70 3.97 -9.02
N ALA A 123 -17.67 3.24 -9.41
CA ALA A 123 -17.49 1.86 -9.05
C ALA A 123 -16.02 1.54 -8.75
N ILE A 124 -15.80 0.49 -8.00
CA ILE A 124 -14.47 -0.07 -7.80
C ILE A 124 -14.04 -0.79 -9.07
N ASN A 125 -12.86 -0.45 -9.54
CA ASN A 125 -12.15 -1.12 -10.62
C ASN A 125 -10.89 -1.77 -10.06
N THR A 126 -10.70 -3.05 -10.30
CA THR A 126 -9.47 -3.74 -9.94
C THR A 126 -8.46 -3.61 -11.06
N ILE A 127 -7.34 -3.00 -10.77
CA ILE A 127 -6.20 -2.83 -11.67
C ILE A 127 -5.09 -3.77 -11.24
N MET A 128 -4.52 -4.47 -12.21
CA MET A 128 -3.27 -5.20 -12.03
C MET A 128 -2.27 -4.76 -13.08
N PHE A 129 -1.00 -4.78 -12.73
CA PHE A 129 0.07 -4.49 -13.68
C PHE A 129 1.27 -5.40 -13.44
N HIS A 130 1.99 -5.64 -14.52
CA HIS A 130 3.29 -6.28 -14.51
C HIS A 130 4.26 -5.42 -15.31
N VAL A 131 5.33 -5.01 -14.68
CA VAL A 131 6.41 -4.24 -15.28
C VAL A 131 7.67 -5.07 -15.28
N LYS A 132 8.23 -5.29 -16.45
CA LYS A 132 9.57 -5.87 -16.62
C LYS A 132 10.51 -4.79 -17.13
N THR A 133 11.68 -4.70 -16.54
CA THR A 133 12.70 -3.69 -16.89
C THR A 133 13.77 -4.27 -17.80
N GLY A 134 14.51 -3.42 -18.50
CA GLY A 134 15.63 -3.80 -19.38
C GLY A 134 15.29 -3.81 -20.85
N THR A 135 16.21 -4.30 -21.70
CA THR A 135 16.11 -4.27 -23.17
C THR A 135 14.89 -4.99 -23.72
N ASP A 136 14.43 -6.03 -23.02
CA ASP A 136 13.19 -6.76 -23.34
C ASP A 136 12.06 -6.37 -22.38
N GLY A 137 12.12 -5.13 -21.89
CA GLY A 137 11.16 -4.59 -20.94
C GLY A 137 9.77 -4.42 -21.53
N TYR A 138 8.77 -4.57 -20.68
CA TYR A 138 7.38 -4.33 -21.06
C TYR A 138 6.53 -3.91 -19.86
N VAL A 139 5.39 -3.35 -20.16
CA VAL A 139 4.30 -3.12 -19.21
C VAL A 139 3.08 -3.87 -19.68
N GLN A 140 2.53 -4.72 -18.83
CA GLN A 140 1.25 -5.39 -19.06
C GLN A 140 0.25 -4.89 -18.02
N ILE A 141 -0.95 -4.54 -18.48
CA ILE A 141 -2.04 -4.07 -17.62
C ILE A 141 -3.26 -4.96 -17.76
N TYR A 142 -3.94 -5.13 -16.64
CA TYR A 142 -5.21 -5.80 -16.53
C TYR A 142 -6.19 -4.89 -15.82
N ALA A 143 -7.37 -4.71 -16.37
CA ALA A 143 -8.45 -3.96 -15.78
C ALA A 143 -9.67 -4.86 -15.62
N ASN A 144 -10.18 -4.98 -14.38
CA ASN A 144 -11.33 -5.84 -14.06
C ASN A 144 -11.19 -7.28 -14.59
N GLY A 145 -9.98 -7.85 -14.51
CA GLY A 145 -9.66 -9.20 -14.93
C GLY A 145 -9.45 -9.39 -16.43
N GLN A 146 -9.53 -8.34 -17.22
CA GLN A 146 -9.25 -8.37 -18.67
C GLN A 146 -7.87 -7.80 -18.95
N SER A 147 -7.08 -8.49 -19.77
CA SER A 147 -5.83 -7.95 -20.32
C SER A 147 -6.15 -6.78 -21.22
N VAL A 148 -5.55 -5.65 -20.93
CA VAL A 148 -5.78 -4.44 -21.70
C VAL A 148 -4.81 -4.37 -22.87
N GLU A 149 -3.54 -4.21 -22.60
CA GLU A 149 -2.52 -4.13 -23.64
C GLU A 149 -1.16 -4.46 -23.03
N LYS A 150 -0.29 -5.05 -23.85
CA LYS A 150 1.12 -5.22 -23.54
C LYS A 150 1.92 -4.22 -24.37
N PHE A 151 2.65 -3.36 -23.65
CA PHE A 151 3.53 -2.38 -24.27
C PHE A 151 4.96 -2.85 -24.18
N ASP A 152 5.63 -3.05 -25.30
CA ASP A 152 7.08 -3.22 -25.31
C ASP A 152 7.73 -1.91 -24.95
N TYR A 153 8.33 -1.86 -23.77
CA TYR A 153 8.85 -0.65 -23.21
C TYR A 153 10.00 -0.89 -22.27
N ASP A 154 11.15 -0.35 -22.62
CA ASP A 154 12.28 -0.26 -21.72
C ASP A 154 11.99 0.82 -20.65
N ILE A 155 11.26 0.44 -19.61
CA ILE A 155 11.20 1.29 -18.42
C ILE A 155 12.57 1.25 -17.77
N LYS A 156 13.28 2.32 -17.95
CA LYS A 156 14.50 2.55 -17.20
C LYS A 156 14.10 2.99 -15.81
N PHE A 157 13.89 2.05 -14.92
CA PHE A 157 13.78 2.36 -13.48
C PHE A 157 15.06 3.06 -12.97
N GLY A 158 15.92 3.43 -13.85
CA GLY A 158 17.07 4.27 -13.68
C GLY A 158 17.84 3.97 -12.39
N LYS A 159 18.17 5.03 -11.69
CA LYS A 159 18.84 4.99 -10.38
C LYS A 159 17.85 5.16 -9.22
N SER A 160 16.57 5.37 -9.51
CA SER A 160 15.56 5.63 -8.49
C SER A 160 15.00 4.35 -7.92
N LYS A 161 14.90 4.29 -6.61
CA LYS A 161 14.23 3.22 -5.87
C LYS A 161 12.83 3.65 -5.40
N THR A 162 12.35 4.79 -5.85
CA THR A 162 11.08 5.34 -5.39
C THR A 162 9.96 5.03 -6.38
N LEU A 163 9.01 4.23 -5.95
CA LEU A 163 7.76 3.97 -6.68
C LEU A 163 6.70 4.94 -6.19
N VAL A 164 6.16 5.72 -7.08
CA VAL A 164 5.02 6.61 -6.81
C VAL A 164 3.75 5.96 -7.32
N VAL A 165 2.81 5.73 -6.43
CA VAL A 165 1.44 5.35 -6.76
C VAL A 165 0.54 6.44 -6.18
N TYR A 166 -0.10 7.22 -7.02
CA TYR A 166 -0.97 8.27 -6.55
C TYR A 166 -2.19 8.49 -7.44
N ALA A 167 -3.30 8.81 -6.80
CA ALA A 167 -4.47 9.38 -7.43
C ALA A 167 -4.50 10.86 -7.09
N ASP A 168 -4.64 11.70 -8.09
CA ASP A 168 -4.84 13.14 -7.94
C ASP A 168 -6.12 13.40 -7.16
N ASP A 169 -6.14 14.39 -6.25
CA ASP A 169 -7.28 14.72 -5.41
C ASP A 169 -8.53 15.14 -6.22
N ALA A 170 -8.36 15.52 -7.46
CA ALA A 170 -9.44 15.78 -8.39
C ALA A 170 -10.10 14.50 -8.94
N GLY A 171 -9.48 13.31 -8.81
CA GLY A 171 -9.88 12.28 -9.74
C GLY A 171 -10.09 10.87 -9.25
N GLY A 172 -9.66 10.49 -8.07
CA GLY A 172 -9.85 9.10 -7.69
C GLY A 172 -9.26 8.73 -6.35
N ALA A 173 -9.63 7.55 -5.87
CA ALA A 173 -9.09 7.01 -4.64
C ALA A 173 -8.63 5.56 -4.84
N ILE A 174 -7.63 5.16 -4.08
CA ILE A 174 -6.97 3.85 -4.17
C ILE A 174 -7.12 3.11 -2.85
N SER A 175 -7.35 1.81 -2.93
CA SER A 175 -7.32 0.88 -1.80
C SER A 175 -6.75 -0.46 -2.22
N ASN A 176 -6.59 -1.38 -1.26
CA ASN A 176 -6.20 -2.76 -1.52
C ASN A 176 -4.93 -2.87 -2.40
N LEU A 177 -3.92 -2.02 -2.11
CA LEU A 177 -2.68 -1.98 -2.88
C LEU A 177 -1.75 -3.11 -2.44
N ILE A 178 -1.33 -3.91 -3.41
CA ILE A 178 -0.32 -4.97 -3.26
C ILE A 178 0.77 -4.71 -4.29
N LEU A 179 2.02 -4.71 -3.85
CA LEU A 179 3.21 -4.68 -4.70
C LEU A 179 4.08 -5.89 -4.39
N SER A 180 4.67 -6.49 -5.40
CA SER A 180 5.50 -7.68 -5.24
C SER A 180 6.53 -7.79 -6.37
N ASP A 181 7.66 -8.42 -6.09
CA ASP A 181 8.64 -8.87 -7.09
C ASP A 181 8.31 -10.26 -7.66
N THR A 182 7.22 -10.85 -7.22
CA THR A 182 6.67 -12.09 -7.72
C THR A 182 5.22 -11.91 -8.17
N GLU A 183 4.76 -12.77 -9.06
CA GLU A 183 3.41 -12.72 -9.61
C GLU A 183 2.34 -12.70 -8.51
N ILE A 184 1.36 -11.82 -8.67
CA ILE A 184 0.21 -11.68 -7.79
C ILE A 184 -0.96 -12.43 -8.39
N ASP A 185 -1.56 -13.37 -7.62
CA ASP A 185 -2.79 -14.02 -8.03
C ASP A 185 -3.93 -12.96 -8.12
N PRO A 186 -4.72 -12.96 -9.20
CA PRO A 186 -5.87 -12.06 -9.32
C PRO A 186 -6.85 -12.10 -8.13
N LYS A 187 -6.89 -13.22 -7.41
CA LYS A 187 -7.73 -13.40 -6.22
C LYS A 187 -7.10 -12.85 -4.93
N GLU A 188 -5.81 -12.56 -4.91
CA GLU A 188 -5.19 -11.95 -3.74
C GLU A 188 -5.85 -10.61 -3.40
N GLN A 189 -6.07 -10.36 -2.12
CA GLN A 189 -6.65 -9.10 -1.63
C GLN A 189 -6.09 -8.75 -0.27
N VAL A 190 -6.12 -7.48 0.07
CA VAL A 190 -5.85 -7.01 1.43
C VAL A 190 -7.15 -7.07 2.22
N VAL A 191 -7.08 -7.58 3.43
CA VAL A 191 -8.22 -7.63 4.36
C VAL A 191 -7.77 -7.10 5.72
N ILE A 192 -8.67 -6.46 6.42
CA ILE A 192 -8.45 -6.09 7.82
C ILE A 192 -8.85 -7.29 8.68
N LEU A 193 -7.91 -7.76 9.47
CA LEU A 193 -8.12 -8.91 10.34
C LEU A 193 -8.78 -8.44 11.65
N PRO A 194 -9.92 -9.02 12.06
CA PRO A 194 -10.56 -8.67 13.31
C PRO A 194 -9.73 -9.17 14.49
N VAL A 195 -9.63 -8.33 15.53
CA VAL A 195 -8.91 -8.61 16.76
C VAL A 195 -9.90 -9.06 17.83
N VAL A 196 -9.61 -10.19 18.50
CA VAL A 196 -10.47 -10.74 19.56
C VAL A 196 -9.88 -10.59 20.95
N ALA A 197 -8.58 -10.41 21.05
CA ALA A 197 -7.91 -10.20 22.34
C ALA A 197 -6.67 -9.33 22.19
N THR A 198 -6.35 -8.60 23.23
CA THR A 198 -5.13 -7.79 23.35
C THR A 198 -4.41 -8.14 24.63
N GLU A 199 -3.12 -8.47 24.51
CA GLU A 199 -2.21 -8.69 25.64
C GLU A 199 -1.16 -7.59 25.63
N THR A 200 -0.85 -7.04 26.78
CA THR A 200 0.10 -5.94 26.85
C THR A 200 0.88 -5.93 28.16
N THR A 201 2.12 -5.49 28.08
CA THR A 201 2.94 -5.10 29.25
C THR A 201 2.93 -3.59 29.50
N MET A 202 2.23 -2.83 28.65
CA MET A 202 2.02 -1.39 28.80
C MET A 202 0.97 -1.11 29.87
N VAL A 203 0.97 0.08 30.42
CA VAL A 203 -0.02 0.53 31.40
C VAL A 203 -1.29 0.94 30.67
N ALA A 204 -2.44 0.47 31.16
CA ALA A 204 -3.73 0.93 30.65
C ALA A 204 -3.93 2.42 30.98
N GLY A 205 -4.19 3.21 29.94
CA GLY A 205 -4.56 4.61 30.07
C GLY A 205 -6.08 4.81 30.09
N GLU A 206 -6.52 6.04 29.99
CA GLU A 206 -7.93 6.39 29.82
C GLU A 206 -8.38 6.05 28.39
N ASP A 207 -9.68 5.85 28.18
CA ASP A 207 -10.29 5.63 26.86
C ASP A 207 -9.75 4.44 26.05
N GLY A 208 -9.19 3.42 26.69
CA GLY A 208 -8.68 2.23 26.03
C GLY A 208 -7.29 2.39 25.41
N GLU A 209 -6.59 3.46 25.75
CA GLU A 209 -5.20 3.68 25.38
C GLU A 209 -4.26 2.73 26.16
N TYR A 210 -3.08 2.48 25.58
CA TYR A 210 -1.98 1.76 26.22
C TYR A 210 -0.76 2.67 26.25
N ILE A 211 -0.15 2.83 27.41
CA ILE A 211 0.98 3.73 27.65
C ILE A 211 2.22 2.90 27.90
N ALA A 212 3.22 3.07 27.04
CA ALA A 212 4.57 2.55 27.29
C ALA A 212 5.37 3.60 28.07
N ASP A 213 5.89 3.20 29.23
CA ASP A 213 6.75 4.02 30.12
C ASP A 213 8.17 3.46 30.21
N THR A 214 8.39 2.25 29.72
CA THR A 214 9.66 1.54 29.78
C THR A 214 9.99 0.92 28.44
N ASP A 215 11.27 0.97 28.07
CA ASP A 215 11.78 0.33 26.85
C ASP A 215 11.49 -1.18 26.84
N GLY A 216 11.07 -1.67 25.70
CA GLY A 216 10.76 -3.09 25.49
C GLY A 216 9.33 -3.50 25.86
N GLN A 217 8.49 -2.61 26.36
CA GLN A 217 7.07 -2.90 26.58
C GLN A 217 6.36 -3.16 25.24
N LEU A 218 5.42 -4.08 25.26
CA LEU A 218 4.77 -4.56 24.04
C LEU A 218 3.25 -4.65 24.18
N ILE A 219 2.59 -4.60 23.04
CA ILE A 219 1.18 -4.90 22.85
C ILE A 219 1.07 -5.95 21.76
N LEU A 220 0.34 -7.03 22.01
CA LEU A 220 0.10 -8.15 21.12
C LEU A 220 -1.40 -8.35 20.92
N GLN A 221 -1.79 -8.58 19.70
CA GLN A 221 -3.18 -8.78 19.29
C GLN A 221 -3.37 -10.20 18.76
N THR A 222 -4.41 -10.87 19.23
CA THR A 222 -4.87 -12.15 18.74
C THR A 222 -5.97 -11.94 17.70
N ILE A 223 -5.87 -12.65 16.60
CA ILE A 223 -6.76 -12.51 15.45
C ILE A 223 -7.95 -13.47 15.59
N ASP A 224 -9.14 -13.05 15.15
CA ASP A 224 -10.31 -13.90 14.99
C ASP A 224 -10.15 -14.84 13.78
N THR A 225 -9.50 -15.96 14.00
CA THR A 225 -9.26 -16.94 12.95
C THR A 225 -10.55 -17.67 12.51
N GLU A 226 -11.55 -17.80 13.37
CA GLU A 226 -12.81 -18.45 13.03
C GLU A 226 -13.58 -17.65 11.97
N SER A 227 -13.69 -16.34 12.13
CA SER A 227 -14.31 -15.48 11.14
C SER A 227 -13.57 -15.53 9.80
N ILE A 228 -12.25 -15.51 9.81
CA ILE A 228 -11.44 -15.54 8.60
C ILE A 228 -11.55 -16.89 7.88
N ILE A 229 -11.53 -18.00 8.63
CA ILE A 229 -11.72 -19.35 8.08
C ILE A 229 -13.10 -19.48 7.42
N ARG A 230 -14.13 -18.96 8.05
CA ARG A 230 -15.49 -18.95 7.49
C ARG A 230 -15.57 -18.20 6.18
N ASP A 231 -14.90 -17.05 6.09
CA ASP A 231 -15.02 -16.13 4.95
C ASP A 231 -14.09 -16.50 3.78
N TYR A 232 -12.93 -17.10 4.06
CA TYR A 232 -11.89 -17.37 3.07
C TYR A 232 -11.45 -18.83 2.96
N GLY A 233 -11.79 -19.68 3.93
CA GLY A 233 -11.39 -21.09 3.99
C GLY A 233 -10.06 -21.32 4.71
N ALA A 234 -9.98 -22.44 5.43
CA ALA A 234 -8.83 -22.80 6.28
C ALA A 234 -7.50 -22.96 5.52
N ASP A 235 -7.57 -23.41 4.26
CA ASP A 235 -6.41 -23.67 3.41
C ASP A 235 -5.93 -22.45 2.63
N THR A 236 -6.59 -21.30 2.77
CA THR A 236 -6.15 -20.05 2.13
C THR A 236 -4.86 -19.56 2.77
N PHE A 237 -3.93 -19.11 1.93
CA PHE A 237 -2.63 -18.60 2.37
C PHE A 237 -2.67 -17.10 2.66
N ILE A 238 -2.11 -16.72 3.81
CA ILE A 238 -1.73 -15.35 4.12
C ILE A 238 -0.31 -15.15 3.59
N LYS A 239 -0.14 -14.26 2.62
CA LYS A 239 1.15 -14.01 1.94
C LYS A 239 1.88 -12.79 2.48
N GLY A 240 1.26 -12.02 3.31
CA GLY A 240 1.85 -10.88 4.00
C GLY A 240 0.92 -10.37 5.08
N ILE A 241 1.47 -9.73 6.08
CA ILE A 241 0.75 -9.10 7.17
C ILE A 241 1.32 -7.71 7.43
N ALA A 242 0.46 -6.77 7.79
CA ALA A 242 0.86 -5.47 8.28
C ALA A 242 0.17 -5.18 9.62
N VAL A 243 0.93 -4.62 10.54
CA VAL A 243 0.43 -4.14 11.82
C VAL A 243 0.23 -2.64 11.72
N ILE A 244 -0.95 -2.17 12.11
CA ILE A 244 -1.32 -0.76 12.10
C ILE A 244 -1.49 -0.29 13.53
N GLY A 245 -0.92 0.85 13.86
CA GLY A 245 -1.09 1.52 15.14
C GLY A 245 -1.41 2.99 14.97
N ASN A 246 -1.94 3.61 16.01
CA ASN A 246 -2.18 5.05 16.06
C ASN A 246 -1.49 5.64 17.31
N PRO A 247 -0.15 5.58 17.37
CA PRO A 247 0.62 6.03 18.53
C PRO A 247 0.80 7.54 18.57
N ALA A 248 1.15 8.03 19.77
CA ALA A 248 1.71 9.35 19.96
C ALA A 248 2.85 9.30 20.97
N CYS A 249 3.94 9.97 20.69
CA CYS A 249 4.99 10.23 21.66
C CYS A 249 4.63 11.48 22.46
N ARG A 250 4.44 11.35 23.80
CA ARG A 250 3.99 12.46 24.65
C ARG A 250 5.11 13.39 25.09
N THR A 251 6.34 12.93 25.10
CA THR A 251 7.51 13.70 25.55
C THR A 251 8.63 13.68 24.52
N ALA A 252 9.42 14.75 24.45
CA ALA A 252 10.54 14.84 23.51
C ALA A 252 11.69 13.85 23.83
N GLU A 253 11.77 13.37 25.07
CA GLU A 253 12.79 12.45 25.58
C GLU A 253 12.22 11.04 25.85
N GLY A 254 10.98 10.78 25.43
CA GLY A 254 10.29 9.53 25.68
C GLY A 254 10.61 8.44 24.66
N LEU A 255 9.97 7.30 24.86
CA LEU A 255 9.98 6.21 23.90
C LEU A 255 9.31 6.68 22.59
N SER A 256 10.07 6.77 21.54
CA SER A 256 9.57 7.30 20.27
C SER A 256 9.58 6.27 19.14
N ASN A 257 10.18 5.12 19.34
CA ASN A 257 10.23 4.06 18.35
C ASN A 257 9.20 2.97 18.64
N LEU A 258 8.62 2.46 17.56
CA LEU A 258 7.74 1.30 17.57
C LEU A 258 8.29 0.26 16.60
N THR A 259 8.58 -0.91 17.12
CA THR A 259 9.02 -2.05 16.31
C THR A 259 7.84 -3.00 16.11
N ALA A 260 7.51 -3.29 14.86
CA ALA A 260 6.50 -4.29 14.54
C ALA A 260 6.99 -5.67 14.96
N ILE A 261 6.13 -6.42 15.63
CA ILE A 261 6.47 -7.72 16.21
C ILE A 261 5.46 -8.79 15.83
N GLN A 262 5.96 -10.02 15.73
CA GLN A 262 5.17 -11.24 15.62
C GLN A 262 5.60 -12.22 16.72
N TYR A 263 4.66 -12.87 17.35
CA TYR A 263 4.88 -13.96 18.29
C TYR A 263 4.19 -15.21 17.77
N ASP A 264 4.92 -16.30 17.62
CA ASP A 264 4.42 -17.58 17.07
C ASP A 264 4.07 -18.62 18.14
N GLY A 265 3.89 -18.20 19.38
CA GLY A 265 3.66 -19.06 20.54
C GLY A 265 4.97 -19.45 21.27
N ALA A 266 6.13 -19.25 20.66
CA ALA A 266 7.43 -19.61 21.24
C ALA A 266 8.46 -18.47 21.09
N VAL A 267 8.53 -17.82 19.94
CA VAL A 267 9.56 -16.84 19.59
C VAL A 267 8.91 -15.51 19.22
N LEU A 268 9.49 -14.42 19.76
CA LEU A 268 9.18 -13.06 19.36
C LEU A 268 10.14 -12.66 18.22
N THR A 269 9.57 -12.34 17.07
CA THR A 269 10.32 -11.85 15.91
C THR A 269 10.03 -10.36 15.71
N GLU A 270 11.08 -9.56 15.54
CA GLU A 270 11.01 -8.14 15.28
C GLU A 270 11.18 -7.86 13.77
N TYR A 271 10.43 -6.90 13.26
CA TYR A 271 10.48 -6.46 11.87
C TYR A 271 10.95 -5.01 11.77
N GLY A 272 10.28 -4.17 10.99
CA GLY A 272 10.64 -2.78 10.84
C GLY A 272 10.35 -1.93 12.08
N THR A 273 11.11 -0.85 12.23
CA THR A 273 10.91 0.14 13.29
C THR A 273 10.44 1.44 12.69
N LYS A 274 9.41 2.04 13.28
CA LYS A 274 8.82 3.33 12.92
C LYS A 274 8.92 4.30 14.06
N THR A 275 9.02 5.58 13.75
CA THR A 275 8.99 6.64 14.77
C THR A 275 7.55 7.08 14.98
N ALA A 276 7.12 7.08 16.24
CA ALA A 276 5.80 7.58 16.63
C ALA A 276 5.73 9.11 16.43
N PRO A 277 4.61 9.64 15.91
CA PRO A 277 4.40 11.09 15.82
C PRO A 277 4.45 11.74 17.20
N GLN A 278 4.98 12.96 17.25
CA GLN A 278 5.06 13.71 18.50
C GLN A 278 3.75 14.43 18.82
N ARG A 279 3.29 14.31 20.05
CA ARG A 279 2.15 15.01 20.66
C ARG A 279 0.77 14.69 20.13
N THR A 280 0.63 14.40 18.85
CA THR A 280 -0.66 14.08 18.22
C THR A 280 -0.63 12.65 17.71
N PRO A 281 -1.63 11.83 18.00
CA PRO A 281 -1.71 10.50 17.43
C PRO A 281 -1.67 10.54 15.90
N GLY A 282 -0.92 9.63 15.33
CA GLY A 282 -0.83 9.48 13.88
C GLY A 282 -0.64 8.02 13.51
N VAL A 283 -1.16 7.63 12.36
CA VAL A 283 -1.08 6.25 11.90
C VAL A 283 0.37 5.87 11.60
N VAL A 284 0.81 4.77 12.18
CA VAL A 284 2.04 4.09 11.79
C VAL A 284 1.72 2.68 11.37
N ALA A 285 2.45 2.18 10.40
CA ALA A 285 2.26 0.84 9.90
C ALA A 285 3.58 0.23 9.47
N ASP A 286 3.70 -1.07 9.70
CA ASP A 286 4.78 -1.86 9.15
C ASP A 286 4.29 -3.25 8.78
N GLY A 287 4.90 -3.86 7.77
CA GLY A 287 4.47 -5.14 7.26
C GLY A 287 5.62 -5.98 6.71
N HIS A 288 5.39 -7.28 6.65
CA HIS A 288 6.35 -8.23 6.15
C HIS A 288 5.66 -9.35 5.36
N ALA A 289 6.45 -10.02 4.53
CA ALA A 289 5.99 -11.21 3.83
C ALA A 289 5.75 -12.35 4.83
N LEU A 290 4.66 -13.07 4.62
CA LEU A 290 4.27 -14.23 5.41
C LEU A 290 3.88 -15.35 4.44
N SER A 291 3.96 -16.60 4.86
CA SER A 291 3.49 -17.72 4.07
C SER A 291 2.94 -18.79 5.00
N LEU A 292 1.74 -18.50 5.51
CA LEU A 292 1.01 -19.37 6.43
C LEU A 292 -0.40 -19.60 5.92
N LYS A 293 -0.95 -20.78 6.16
CA LYS A 293 -2.39 -21.00 6.02
C LYS A 293 -3.15 -20.27 7.12
N ILE A 294 -4.38 -19.87 6.83
CA ILE A 294 -5.24 -19.23 7.84
C ILE A 294 -5.40 -20.14 9.07
N SER A 295 -5.48 -21.46 8.88
CA SER A 295 -5.56 -22.42 9.99
C SER A 295 -4.31 -22.45 10.88
N GLU A 296 -3.18 -22.00 10.40
CA GLU A 296 -1.92 -22.00 11.13
C GLU A 296 -1.68 -20.69 11.92
N ILE A 297 -2.44 -19.63 11.61
CA ILE A 297 -2.25 -18.31 12.21
C ILE A 297 -2.87 -18.20 13.62
N ALA A 298 -3.63 -19.20 14.06
CA ALA A 298 -4.33 -19.17 15.34
C ALA A 298 -3.41 -19.00 16.55
N ASP A 299 -2.18 -19.52 16.48
CA ASP A 299 -1.18 -19.42 17.54
C ASP A 299 -0.32 -18.14 17.43
N TYR A 300 -0.51 -17.36 16.37
CA TYR A 300 0.24 -16.16 16.13
C TYR A 300 -0.42 -14.93 16.76
N LYS A 301 0.40 -14.04 17.28
CA LYS A 301 0.02 -12.71 17.74
C LYS A 301 0.88 -11.67 17.04
N PHE A 302 0.29 -10.53 16.76
CA PHE A 302 0.95 -9.43 16.04
C PHE A 302 0.79 -8.14 16.82
N GLY A 303 1.76 -7.26 16.75
CA GLY A 303 1.66 -6.02 17.49
C GLY A 303 2.89 -5.14 17.40
N TRP A 304 3.08 -4.35 18.46
CA TRP A 304 4.14 -3.37 18.55
C TRP A 304 4.92 -3.51 19.85
N LYS A 305 6.22 -3.24 19.76
CA LYS A 305 7.14 -3.09 20.88
C LYS A 305 7.60 -1.65 20.92
N ALA A 306 7.45 -1.01 22.06
CA ALA A 306 7.95 0.35 22.29
C ALA A 306 9.46 0.34 22.54
N GLY A 307 10.15 1.34 22.02
CA GLY A 307 11.59 1.47 22.14
C GLY A 307 12.06 2.91 22.28
N ALA A 308 13.23 3.08 22.87
CA ALA A 308 13.92 4.36 22.89
C ALA A 308 14.40 4.74 21.46
N SER A 309 14.55 6.03 21.21
CA SER A 309 15.04 6.59 19.95
C SER A 309 16.56 6.38 19.77
#